data_a67ff153210b7b2da5571bcd7435c6e0
#
_entry.id   a67ff153210b7b2da5571bcd7435c6e0
#
_cell.length_a   1.000
_cell.length_b   1.000
_cell.length_c   1.000
_cell.angle_alpha   90.00
_cell.angle_beta   90.00
_cell.angle_gamma   90.00
#
_symmetry.space_group_name_H-M   'P 1'
#
loop_
_entity.id
_entity.type
_entity.pdbx_description
1 polymer ?
#
loop_
_entity_poly.entity_id
_entity_poly.type
_entity_poly.pdbx_seq_one_letter_code
_entity_poly.pdbx_strand_id
1 'polypeptide(L)'
;MQEIMQYLKDNGQRFDSEIAAATGLSLAKVRRSITDLSARGEISKCSVTRFNNGEKIEATLCRVAGYIPPKSPGRKPGASS
;
A
#
# COMPACT_ATOMS: atom_id res chain seq x y z
N MET A 1 -15.52 -0.58 -1.55
CA MET A 1 -14.44 0.20 -0.89
C MET A 1 -14.16 -0.27 0.52
N GLN A 2 -15.15 -0.77 1.20
CA GLN A 2 -14.95 -1.23 2.56
C GLN A 2 -13.95 -2.37 2.64
N GLU A 3 -13.98 -3.25 1.67
CA GLU A 3 -13.03 -4.36 1.63
C GLU A 3 -11.59 -3.87 1.56
N ILE A 4 -11.37 -2.82 0.78
CA ILE A 4 -10.04 -2.26 0.61
C ILE A 4 -9.56 -1.63 1.91
N MET A 5 -10.42 -0.85 2.54
CA MET A 5 -10.07 -0.23 3.82
C MET A 5 -9.78 -1.27 4.89
N GLN A 6 -10.61 -2.30 4.96
CA GLN A 6 -10.43 -3.35 5.95
C GLN A 6 -9.13 -4.10 5.73
N TYR A 7 -8.84 -4.40 4.47
CA TYR A 7 -7.60 -5.10 4.14
C TYR A 7 -6.38 -4.28 4.54
N LEU A 8 -6.42 -2.97 4.26
CA LEU A 8 -5.31 -2.10 4.62
C LEU A 8 -5.16 -1.94 6.12
N LYS A 9 -6.28 -1.86 6.84
CA LYS A 9 -6.23 -1.78 8.29
C LYS A 9 -5.60 -3.02 8.90
N ASP A 10 -5.90 -4.18 8.33
CA ASP A 10 -5.39 -5.44 8.85
C ASP A 10 -3.92 -5.67 8.47
N ASN A 11 -3.49 -5.17 7.33
CA ASN A 11 -2.18 -5.49 6.79
C ASN A 11 -1.20 -4.32 6.73
N GLY A 12 -1.66 -3.11 7.00
CA GLY A 12 -0.81 -1.94 6.93
C GLY A 12 -0.76 -1.40 5.52
N GLN A 13 0.41 -1.39 4.94
CA GLN A 13 0.55 -0.86 3.59
C GLN A 13 0.71 -2.00 2.59
N ARG A 14 0.06 -1.84 1.45
CA ARG A 14 0.09 -2.84 0.39
C ARG A 14 -0.01 -2.16 -0.96
N PHE A 15 0.51 -2.84 -1.97
CA PHE A 15 0.40 -2.34 -3.33
C PHE A 15 -1.00 -2.59 -3.87
N ASP A 16 -1.37 -1.78 -4.86
CA ASP A 16 -2.69 -1.90 -5.48
C ASP A 16 -2.93 -3.29 -6.06
N SER A 17 -1.90 -3.91 -6.65
CA SER A 17 -2.03 -5.26 -7.18
C SER A 17 -2.26 -6.28 -6.07
N GLU A 18 -1.64 -6.07 -4.92
CA GLU A 18 -1.85 -6.95 -3.77
C GLU A 18 -3.28 -6.84 -3.25
N ILE A 19 -3.79 -5.63 -3.21
CA ILE A 19 -5.16 -5.40 -2.78
C ILE A 19 -6.13 -6.08 -3.73
N ALA A 20 -5.89 -5.95 -5.03
CA ALA A 20 -6.73 -6.59 -6.03
C ALA A 20 -6.75 -8.10 -5.86
N ALA A 21 -5.59 -8.70 -5.64
CA ALA A 21 -5.50 -10.14 -5.47
C ALA A 21 -6.20 -10.60 -4.19
N ALA A 22 -6.05 -9.84 -3.12
CA ALA A 22 -6.63 -10.23 -1.83
C ALA A 22 -8.14 -10.05 -1.78
N THR A 23 -8.65 -9.01 -2.44
CA THR A 23 -10.07 -8.70 -2.38
C THR A 23 -10.87 -9.33 -3.53
N GLY A 24 -10.17 -9.83 -4.55
CA GLY A 24 -10.85 -10.38 -5.71
C GLY A 24 -11.41 -9.34 -6.65
N LEU A 25 -11.06 -8.08 -6.46
CA LEU A 25 -11.52 -7.02 -7.33
C LEU A 25 -10.54 -6.82 -8.48
N SER A 26 -11.02 -6.24 -9.57
CA SER A 26 -10.14 -5.94 -10.70
C SER A 26 -9.19 -4.81 -10.30
N LEU A 27 -8.03 -4.79 -10.92
CA LEU A 27 -7.05 -3.75 -10.62
C LEU A 27 -7.58 -2.36 -10.95
N ALA A 28 -8.33 -2.24 -12.04
CA ALA A 28 -8.92 -0.96 -12.42
C ALA A 28 -9.88 -0.47 -11.34
N LYS A 29 -10.69 -1.37 -10.79
CA LYS A 29 -11.63 -1.02 -9.75
C LYS A 29 -10.92 -0.64 -8.47
N VAL A 30 -9.86 -1.36 -8.13
CA VAL A 30 -9.05 -1.05 -6.95
C VAL A 30 -8.43 0.34 -7.08
N ARG A 31 -7.86 0.64 -8.24
CA ARG A 31 -7.24 1.93 -8.45
C ARG A 31 -8.24 3.08 -8.35
N ARG A 32 -9.43 2.86 -8.87
CA ARG A 32 -10.48 3.87 -8.79
C ARG A 32 -10.89 4.10 -7.34
N SER A 33 -11.05 3.02 -6.58
CA SER A 33 -11.40 3.13 -5.17
C SER A 33 -10.31 3.81 -4.38
N ILE A 34 -9.06 3.49 -4.67
CA ILE A 34 -7.93 4.10 -4.00
C ILE A 34 -7.90 5.60 -4.26
N THR A 35 -8.14 6.00 -5.51
CA THR A 35 -8.17 7.41 -5.85
C THR A 35 -9.27 8.14 -5.06
N ASP A 36 -10.44 7.52 -4.99
CA ASP A 36 -11.56 8.10 -4.28
C ASP A 36 -11.28 8.20 -2.77
N LEU A 37 -10.77 7.13 -2.18
CA LEU A 37 -10.45 7.13 -0.76
C LEU A 37 -9.34 8.12 -0.43
N SER A 38 -8.37 8.24 -1.32
CA SER A 38 -7.29 9.20 -1.15
C SER A 38 -7.81 10.63 -1.22
N ALA A 39 -8.76 10.89 -2.10
CA ALA A 39 -9.38 12.20 -2.23
C ALA A 39 -10.16 12.57 -0.97
N ARG A 40 -10.69 11.58 -0.29
CA ARG A 40 -11.40 11.80 0.98
C ARG A 40 -10.48 11.92 2.16
N GLY A 41 -9.20 11.64 1.97
CA GLY A 41 -8.25 11.67 3.06
C GLY A 41 -8.27 10.44 3.93
N GLU A 42 -8.89 9.35 3.47
CA GLU A 42 -8.98 8.13 4.26
C GLU A 42 -7.78 7.23 4.08
N ILE A 43 -7.10 7.32 2.95
CA ILE A 43 -5.87 6.57 2.73
C ILE A 43 -4.83 7.49 2.10
N SER A 44 -3.58 7.08 2.21
CA SER A 44 -2.46 7.74 1.53
C SER A 44 -1.97 6.83 0.44
N LYS A 45 -1.60 7.39 -0.69
CA LYS A 45 -1.04 6.60 -1.78
C LYS A 45 0.26 7.22 -2.25
N CYS A 46 1.13 6.38 -2.75
CA CYS A 46 2.47 6.77 -3.17
C CYS A 46 2.83 5.98 -4.41
N SER A 47 3.33 6.66 -5.42
CA SER A 47 3.78 5.97 -6.63
C SER A 47 5.17 5.41 -6.40
N VAL A 48 5.35 4.15 -6.78
CA VAL A 48 6.63 3.48 -6.63
C VAL A 48 7.00 2.88 -7.96
N THR A 49 8.24 3.11 -8.39
CA THR A 49 8.76 2.52 -9.61
C THR A 49 9.60 1.31 -9.24
N ARG A 50 9.28 0.18 -9.85
CA ARG A 50 10.01 -1.06 -9.61
C ARG A 50 10.59 -1.55 -10.92
N PHE A 51 11.65 -2.31 -10.83
CA PHE A 51 12.28 -2.90 -12.01
C PHE A 51 12.22 -4.40 -11.91
N ASN A 52 11.74 -5.03 -12.96
CA ASN A 52 11.63 -6.48 -13.01
C ASN A 52 12.21 -6.92 -14.34
N ASN A 53 13.33 -7.64 -14.29
CA ASN A 53 14.02 -8.09 -15.51
C ASN A 53 14.33 -6.92 -16.44
N GLY A 54 14.72 -5.81 -15.88
CA GLY A 54 15.05 -4.63 -16.70
C GLY A 54 13.84 -3.83 -17.13
N GLU A 55 12.66 -4.29 -16.82
CA GLU A 55 11.43 -3.59 -17.19
C GLU A 55 10.96 -2.69 -16.08
N LYS A 56 10.57 -1.49 -16.44
CA LYS A 56 10.08 -0.52 -15.48
C LYS A 56 8.61 -0.80 -15.22
N ILE A 57 8.28 -1.03 -13.95
CA ILE A 57 6.91 -1.29 -13.55
C ILE A 57 6.50 -0.26 -12.51
N GLU A 58 5.40 0.41 -12.76
CA GLU A 58 4.90 1.39 -11.82
C GLU A 58 3.80 0.78 -10.98
N ALA A 59 3.87 1.00 -9.68
CA ALA A 59 2.89 0.48 -8.75
C ALA A 59 2.48 1.59 -7.79
N THR A 60 1.34 1.41 -7.14
CA THR A 60 0.85 2.36 -6.16
C THR A 60 0.82 1.69 -4.80
N LEU A 61 1.58 2.22 -3.87
CA LEU A 61 1.59 1.72 -2.50
C LEU A 61 0.55 2.50 -1.70
N CYS A 62 -0.34 1.78 -1.05
CA CYS A 62 -1.46 2.36 -0.34
C CYS A 62 -1.40 2.03 1.13
N ARG A 63 -1.83 2.95 1.97
CA ARG A 63 -1.91 2.71 3.40
C ARG A 63 -3.02 3.57 3.97
N VAL A 64 -3.55 3.14 5.11
CA VAL A 64 -4.58 3.91 5.81
C VAL A 64 -3.97 5.22 6.29
N ALA A 65 -4.72 6.30 6.15
CA ALA A 65 -4.25 7.59 6.63
C ALA A 65 -3.96 7.50 8.13
N GLY A 66 -2.84 8.03 8.53
CA GLY A 66 -2.42 7.95 9.92
C GLY A 66 -1.67 6.68 10.29
N TYR A 67 -1.58 5.73 9.36
CA TYR A 67 -0.83 4.52 9.63
C TYR A 67 0.66 4.83 9.77
N ILE A 68 1.25 4.33 10.83
CA ILE A 68 2.67 4.51 11.06
C ILE A 68 3.32 3.14 11.00
N PRO A 69 4.20 2.89 10.01
CA PRO A 69 4.85 1.59 9.92
C PRO A 69 5.66 1.29 11.17
N PRO A 70 5.65 0.06 11.63
CA PRO A 70 6.44 -0.28 12.80
C PRO A 70 7.93 -0.13 12.53
N LYS A 71 8.66 0.27 13.53
CA LYS A 71 10.08 0.37 13.39
C LYS A 71 10.67 -1.01 13.30
N SER A 72 11.76 -1.08 12.58
CA SER A 72 12.44 -2.32 12.44
C SER A 72 13.04 -2.72 13.76
N PRO A 73 12.64 -3.80 14.36
CA PRO A 73 13.17 -4.09 15.67
C PRO A 73 14.61 -4.46 15.57
N GLY A 74 15.32 -4.74 15.51
CA GLY A 74 16.64 -5.05 15.43
C GLY A 74 17.58 -4.01 15.02
N ARG A 75 17.09 -2.89 14.66
CA ARG A 75 17.92 -1.94 14.21
C ARG A 75 18.40 -1.29 15.32
N LYS A 76 19.22 -1.41 15.74
CA LYS A 76 19.66 -0.74 16.69
C LYS A 76 20.77 -0.36 16.51
N PRO A 77 20.94 0.46 16.58
CA PRO A 77 22.05 0.86 16.21
C PRO A 77 23.17 0.49 16.89
N GLY A 78 23.25 0.20 16.73
CA GLY A 78 23.79 -0.18 17.03
C GLY A 78 24.21 -0.11 17.21
N ALA A 79 23.94 -0.11 17.44
CA ALA A 79 24.03 -0.38 17.53
C ALA A 79 24.37 -0.52 17.52
N SER A 80 24.37 -0.45 17.69
CA SER A 80 24.48 -0.86 17.65
C SER A 80 24.78 -1.13 17.60
N SER A 81 24.86 -1.22 17.63
CA SER A 81 25.11 -1.85 17.61
C SER A 81 25.46 -2.03 17.45
#